data_936ab8bcf8ffb8ae7cc42f269d4e2741
#
_entry.id   936ab8bcf8ffb8ae7cc42f269d4e2741
#
_cell.length_a   1.000
_cell.length_b   1.000
_cell.length_c   1.000
_cell.angle_alpha   90.00
_cell.angle_beta   90.00
_cell.angle_gamma   90.00
#
_symmetry.space_group_name_H-M   'P 1'
#
loop_
_entity.id
_entity.type
_entity.pdbx_description
1 polymer ?
#
loop_
_entity_poly.entity_id
_entity_poly.type
_entity_poly.pdbx_seq_one_letter_code
_entity_poly.pdbx_strand_id
1 'polypeptide(L)'
;EQKGVDFRKRFMWRLALLFLLGLAHTLFYDGDILTIFGVLGFALVALYKRGTPLLVILCLLCLMQPVAFMDTLSRAGLADLWPHSSGWFHPASPAAGPSREFLYAHGSWGEAALWNLTQGQAGKWQFFLLSGRIWQTLGLFILGMLAGRWQVFVDAPNKRRLFLRMLGISGTLFLALLAARLLLTSRLDSALGTDAGHLLHQWENLAYTAAFVSAAVLLFTHPGLPLPSRLLSSTGKCTLTCYVSQTLVFTFLFFGWGLGLAQGMGPWACLCAAVAVFLLQAWACRLWLSRFLYGPLEWLWRTATMCRMQPFRKRMP
;
A
#
# COMPACT_ATOMS: atom_id res chain seq x y z
N GLU A 1 7.42 -20.42 14.09
CA GLU A 1 7.29 -21.89 14.04
C GLU A 1 8.54 -22.62 14.51
N GLN A 2 9.73 -22.10 14.25
CA GLN A 2 10.98 -22.73 14.73
C GLN A 2 11.06 -22.91 16.27
N LYS A 3 10.13 -22.34 17.03
CA LYS A 3 10.06 -22.45 18.51
C LYS A 3 8.77 -23.09 19.03
N GLY A 4 7.95 -23.73 18.17
CA GLY A 4 6.73 -24.44 18.59
C GLY A 4 5.62 -23.58 19.21
N VAL A 5 5.74 -22.25 19.20
CA VAL A 5 4.75 -21.34 19.79
C VAL A 5 3.76 -20.87 18.74
N ASP A 6 2.45 -21.06 18.99
CA ASP A 6 1.39 -20.54 18.11
C ASP A 6 1.40 -19.00 18.13
N PHE A 7 1.90 -18.40 17.05
CA PHE A 7 2.03 -16.95 16.93
C PHE A 7 0.72 -16.25 16.50
N ARG A 8 -0.34 -17.00 16.13
CA ARG A 8 -1.58 -16.45 15.57
C ARG A 8 -2.26 -15.43 16.48
N LYS A 9 -2.39 -15.73 17.78
CA LYS A 9 -2.98 -14.81 18.76
C LYS A 9 -2.23 -13.48 18.79
N ARG A 10 -0.89 -13.54 18.82
CA ARG A 10 -0.04 -12.33 18.79
C ARG A 10 -0.12 -11.60 17.46
N PHE A 11 -0.25 -12.32 16.36
CA PHE A 11 -0.40 -11.72 15.04
C PHE A 11 -1.76 -11.03 14.89
N MET A 12 -2.86 -11.67 15.33
CA MET A 12 -4.18 -11.04 15.38
C MET A 12 -4.19 -9.78 16.24
N TRP A 13 -3.54 -9.82 17.41
CA TRP A 13 -3.38 -8.62 18.25
C TRP A 13 -2.63 -7.49 17.52
N ARG A 14 -1.57 -7.81 16.78
CA ARG A 14 -0.88 -6.85 15.95
C ARG A 14 -1.77 -6.25 14.86
N LEU A 15 -2.61 -7.05 14.23
CA LEU A 15 -3.56 -6.56 13.23
C LEU A 15 -4.63 -5.65 13.84
N ALA A 16 -5.13 -5.99 15.03
CA ALA A 16 -6.06 -5.13 15.76
C ALA A 16 -5.40 -3.77 16.11
N LEU A 17 -4.18 -3.79 16.61
CA LEU A 17 -3.41 -2.55 16.85
C LEU A 17 -3.18 -1.76 15.56
N LEU A 18 -2.89 -2.43 14.43
CA LEU A 18 -2.72 -1.79 13.13
C LEU A 18 -4.00 -1.11 12.67
N PHE A 19 -5.12 -1.78 12.82
CA PHE A 19 -6.44 -1.24 12.52
C PHE A 19 -6.76 0.00 13.38
N LEU A 20 -6.52 -0.08 14.69
CA LEU A 20 -6.73 1.05 15.61
C LEU A 20 -5.80 2.24 15.26
N LEU A 21 -4.54 1.97 14.93
CA LEU A 21 -3.62 3.00 14.49
C LEU A 21 -4.08 3.63 13.17
N GLY A 22 -4.60 2.83 12.24
CA GLY A 22 -5.18 3.32 11.00
C GLY A 22 -6.41 4.19 11.22
N LEU A 23 -7.29 3.82 12.17
CA LEU A 23 -8.43 4.67 12.57
C LEU A 23 -7.95 6.01 13.16
N ALA A 24 -6.94 5.99 14.04
CA ALA A 24 -6.35 7.22 14.57
C ALA A 24 -5.70 8.07 13.46
N HIS A 25 -5.03 7.44 12.50
CA HIS A 25 -4.42 8.12 11.36
C HIS A 25 -5.47 8.74 10.42
N THR A 26 -6.65 8.10 10.29
CA THR A 26 -7.77 8.61 9.49
C THR A 26 -8.26 9.98 9.98
N LEU A 27 -8.07 10.35 11.25
CA LEU A 27 -8.41 11.69 11.75
C LEU A 27 -7.71 12.81 10.96
N PHE A 28 -6.57 12.52 10.36
CA PHE A 28 -5.79 13.49 9.58
C PHE A 28 -5.95 13.30 8.06
N TYR A 29 -6.18 12.05 7.60
CA TYR A 29 -6.20 11.75 6.17
C TYR A 29 -7.13 10.57 5.86
N ASP A 30 -8.10 10.77 4.97
CA ASP A 30 -9.10 9.78 4.57
C ASP A 30 -8.52 8.59 3.80
N GLY A 31 -7.42 8.79 3.06
CA GLY A 31 -6.74 7.76 2.27
C GLY A 31 -5.86 6.80 3.08
N ASP A 32 -6.12 6.61 4.39
CA ASP A 32 -5.36 5.66 5.21
C ASP A 32 -5.45 4.22 4.68
N ILE A 33 -4.28 3.57 4.54
CA ILE A 33 -4.17 2.19 4.09
C ILE A 33 -4.02 1.17 5.25
N LEU A 34 -3.68 1.64 6.46
CA LEU A 34 -3.41 0.76 7.60
C LEU A 34 -4.67 0.01 8.06
N THR A 35 -5.83 0.66 7.99
CA THR A 35 -7.13 0.04 8.27
C THR A 35 -7.41 -1.12 7.32
N ILE A 36 -7.14 -0.94 6.02
CA ILE A 36 -7.31 -1.98 5.00
C ILE A 36 -6.35 -3.13 5.23
N PHE A 37 -5.08 -2.83 5.50
CA PHE A 37 -4.07 -3.85 5.82
C PHE A 37 -4.41 -4.62 7.10
N GLY A 38 -4.97 -3.94 8.11
CA GLY A 38 -5.48 -4.58 9.31
C GLY A 38 -6.55 -5.62 8.97
N VAL A 39 -7.58 -5.24 8.23
CA VAL A 39 -8.69 -6.12 7.84
C VAL A 39 -8.23 -7.27 6.95
N LEU A 40 -7.49 -6.98 5.86
CA LEU A 40 -7.00 -8.03 4.95
C LEU A 40 -5.98 -8.96 5.62
N GLY A 41 -5.24 -8.46 6.60
CA GLY A 41 -4.33 -9.27 7.41
C GLY A 41 -5.04 -10.39 8.17
N PHE A 42 -6.29 -10.18 8.64
CA PHE A 42 -7.07 -11.25 9.28
C PHE A 42 -7.40 -12.38 8.31
N ALA A 43 -7.63 -12.10 7.02
CA ALA A 43 -7.80 -13.16 6.01
C ALA A 43 -6.56 -14.05 5.91
N LEU A 44 -5.34 -13.47 6.00
CA LEU A 44 -4.10 -14.27 6.01
C LEU A 44 -3.99 -15.21 7.22
N VAL A 45 -4.51 -14.81 8.38
CA VAL A 45 -4.53 -15.69 9.56
C VAL A 45 -5.34 -16.96 9.29
N ALA A 46 -6.48 -16.82 8.62
CA ALA A 46 -7.31 -17.94 8.21
C ALA A 46 -6.61 -18.85 7.17
N LEU A 47 -5.84 -18.24 6.27
CA LEU A 47 -5.13 -18.93 5.20
C LEU A 47 -3.79 -19.56 5.63
N TYR A 48 -3.22 -19.15 6.76
CA TYR A 48 -1.87 -19.51 7.18
C TYR A 48 -1.58 -21.02 7.21
N LYS A 49 -2.52 -21.85 7.69
CA LYS A 49 -2.37 -23.30 7.77
C LYS A 49 -2.73 -24.04 6.48
N ARG A 50 -3.18 -23.35 5.45
CA ARG A 50 -3.60 -23.97 4.19
C ARG A 50 -2.40 -24.43 3.37
N GLY A 51 -2.60 -25.46 2.57
CA GLY A 51 -1.58 -26.02 1.68
C GLY A 51 -1.12 -25.01 0.63
N THR A 52 0.14 -25.13 0.21
CA THR A 52 0.72 -24.26 -0.82
C THR A 52 -0.06 -24.25 -2.15
N PRO A 53 -0.60 -25.39 -2.67
CA PRO A 53 -1.38 -25.37 -3.91
C PRO A 53 -2.63 -24.49 -3.80
N LEU A 54 -3.38 -24.59 -2.71
CA LEU A 54 -4.55 -23.76 -2.48
C LEU A 54 -4.19 -22.26 -2.43
N LEU A 55 -3.08 -21.92 -1.77
CA LEU A 55 -2.62 -20.53 -1.70
C LEU A 55 -2.20 -19.99 -3.06
N VAL A 56 -1.57 -20.81 -3.90
CA VAL A 56 -1.23 -20.43 -5.28
C VAL A 56 -2.50 -20.16 -6.08
N ILE A 57 -3.50 -21.06 -6.01
CA ILE A 57 -4.78 -20.87 -6.70
C ILE A 57 -5.46 -19.59 -6.24
N LEU A 58 -5.59 -19.38 -4.93
CA LEU A 58 -6.20 -18.16 -4.38
C LEU A 58 -5.42 -16.90 -4.75
N CYS A 59 -4.09 -16.96 -4.74
CA CYS A 59 -3.25 -15.85 -5.19
C CYS A 59 -3.53 -15.47 -6.64
N LEU A 60 -3.54 -16.47 -7.55
CA LEU A 60 -3.82 -16.26 -8.96
C LEU A 60 -5.24 -15.71 -9.18
N LEU A 61 -6.24 -16.29 -8.53
CA LEU A 61 -7.62 -15.79 -8.61
C LEU A 61 -7.74 -14.33 -8.15
N CYS A 62 -7.10 -13.96 -7.04
CA CYS A 62 -7.10 -12.58 -6.57
C CYS A 62 -6.37 -11.63 -7.54
N LEU A 63 -5.23 -12.05 -8.10
CA LEU A 63 -4.44 -11.22 -9.02
C LEU A 63 -5.06 -11.13 -10.43
N MET A 64 -5.95 -12.06 -10.79
CA MET A 64 -6.77 -11.97 -12.01
C MET A 64 -7.79 -10.85 -11.96
N GLN A 65 -8.01 -10.20 -10.80
CA GLN A 65 -8.99 -9.13 -10.64
C GLN A 65 -10.42 -9.57 -11.02
N PRO A 66 -11.01 -10.52 -10.28
CA PRO A 66 -12.22 -11.21 -10.73
C PRO A 66 -13.38 -10.29 -11.06
N VAL A 67 -13.58 -9.21 -10.28
CA VAL A 67 -14.66 -8.25 -10.54
C VAL A 67 -14.43 -7.50 -11.84
N ALA A 68 -13.27 -6.86 -12.01
CA ALA A 68 -12.95 -6.12 -13.23
C ALA A 68 -12.92 -7.03 -14.47
N PHE A 69 -12.46 -8.27 -14.30
CA PHE A 69 -12.45 -9.27 -15.37
C PHE A 69 -13.89 -9.65 -15.80
N MET A 70 -14.77 -9.90 -14.84
CA MET A 70 -16.18 -10.22 -15.13
C MET A 70 -16.94 -9.03 -15.72
N ASP A 71 -16.69 -7.80 -15.26
CA ASP A 71 -17.26 -6.59 -15.85
C ASP A 71 -16.84 -6.45 -17.33
N THR A 72 -15.57 -6.69 -17.63
CA THR A 72 -15.07 -6.64 -19.00
C THR A 72 -15.71 -7.70 -19.90
N LEU A 73 -15.85 -8.95 -19.40
CA LEU A 73 -16.51 -10.03 -20.13
C LEU A 73 -17.99 -9.76 -20.36
N SER A 74 -18.70 -9.23 -19.36
CA SER A 74 -20.12 -8.88 -19.47
C SER A 74 -20.35 -7.80 -20.54
N ARG A 75 -19.51 -6.75 -20.56
CA ARG A 75 -19.60 -5.70 -21.61
C ARG A 75 -19.19 -6.19 -22.99
N ALA A 76 -18.37 -7.22 -23.08
CA ALA A 76 -18.04 -7.88 -24.34
C ALA A 76 -19.15 -8.82 -24.86
N GLY A 77 -20.28 -8.96 -24.12
CA GLY A 77 -21.36 -9.88 -24.46
C GLY A 77 -21.03 -11.36 -24.23
N LEU A 78 -19.96 -11.65 -23.48
CA LEU A 78 -19.50 -13.01 -23.21
C LEU A 78 -20.00 -13.58 -21.87
N ALA A 79 -20.65 -12.77 -21.04
CA ALA A 79 -21.17 -13.17 -19.74
C ALA A 79 -22.44 -12.38 -19.36
N ASP A 80 -23.60 -12.77 -19.90
CA ASP A 80 -24.88 -12.08 -19.66
C ASP A 80 -25.43 -12.23 -18.24
N LEU A 81 -24.82 -13.10 -17.43
CA LEU A 81 -25.29 -13.43 -16.07
C LEU A 81 -24.66 -12.56 -14.97
N TRP A 82 -23.73 -11.68 -15.31
CA TRP A 82 -23.03 -10.87 -14.31
C TRP A 82 -23.56 -9.43 -14.33
N PRO A 83 -24.26 -8.99 -13.27
CA PRO A 83 -24.61 -7.57 -13.15
C PRO A 83 -23.33 -6.74 -12.98
N HIS A 84 -23.21 -5.66 -13.74
CA HIS A 84 -22.03 -4.78 -13.65
C HIS A 84 -21.78 -4.33 -12.21
N SER A 85 -20.51 -4.30 -11.79
CA SER A 85 -20.12 -3.91 -10.42
C SER A 85 -20.62 -2.52 -10.04
N SER A 86 -20.79 -1.62 -11.02
CA SER A 86 -21.40 -0.30 -10.83
C SER A 86 -22.85 -0.36 -10.32
N GLY A 87 -23.57 -1.48 -10.54
CA GLY A 87 -24.92 -1.69 -10.00
C GLY A 87 -24.92 -2.21 -8.55
N TRP A 88 -23.81 -2.73 -8.05
CA TRP A 88 -23.72 -3.29 -6.70
C TRP A 88 -23.52 -2.24 -5.62
N PHE A 89 -22.83 -1.16 -5.99
CA PHE A 89 -22.52 -0.07 -5.08
C PHE A 89 -22.89 1.25 -5.76
N HIS A 90 -24.11 1.70 -5.54
CA HIS A 90 -24.43 3.08 -5.87
C HIS A 90 -23.50 3.99 -5.05
N PRO A 91 -22.82 4.97 -5.69
CA PRO A 91 -22.15 5.98 -4.90
C PRO A 91 -23.18 6.55 -3.94
N ALA A 92 -22.86 6.57 -2.65
CA ALA A 92 -23.69 7.26 -1.68
C ALA A 92 -24.02 8.63 -2.29
N SER A 93 -25.32 8.96 -2.36
CA SER A 93 -25.73 10.29 -2.83
C SER A 93 -24.84 11.31 -2.14
N PRO A 94 -24.35 12.36 -2.85
CA PRO A 94 -23.51 13.36 -2.23
C PRO A 94 -24.18 13.78 -0.94
N ALA A 95 -23.52 13.57 0.20
CA ALA A 95 -24.07 13.95 1.48
C ALA A 95 -24.41 15.42 1.39
N ALA A 96 -25.60 15.81 1.86
CA ALA A 96 -25.96 17.20 1.97
C ALA A 96 -24.94 17.88 2.90
N GLY A 97 -23.99 18.63 2.33
CA GLY A 97 -22.91 19.26 3.08
C GLY A 97 -21.79 19.76 2.17
N PRO A 98 -20.77 20.42 2.74
CA PRO A 98 -19.64 20.93 1.98
C PRO A 98 -18.85 19.78 1.34
N SER A 99 -18.32 20.03 0.13
CA SER A 99 -17.48 19.04 -0.58
C SER A 99 -16.19 18.77 0.19
N ARG A 100 -15.57 17.63 -0.10
CA ARG A 100 -14.25 17.25 0.47
C ARG A 100 -13.21 18.34 0.24
N GLU A 101 -13.16 18.85 -0.98
CA GLU A 101 -12.21 19.88 -1.41
C GLU A 101 -12.42 21.17 -0.61
N PHE A 102 -13.68 21.57 -0.40
CA PHE A 102 -14.02 22.74 0.40
C PHE A 102 -13.59 22.57 1.86
N LEU A 103 -13.89 21.41 2.47
CA LEU A 103 -13.50 21.12 3.86
C LEU A 103 -11.98 21.11 4.05
N TYR A 104 -11.24 20.54 3.10
CA TYR A 104 -9.78 20.51 3.18
C TYR A 104 -9.16 21.88 2.92
N ALA A 105 -9.80 22.73 2.12
CA ALA A 105 -9.30 24.07 1.82
C ALA A 105 -9.65 25.11 2.89
N HIS A 106 -10.82 25.00 3.53
CA HIS A 106 -11.38 26.07 4.37
C HIS A 106 -11.91 25.57 5.73
N GLY A 107 -12.10 24.26 5.90
CA GLY A 107 -12.64 23.68 7.13
C GLY A 107 -11.63 23.65 8.27
N SER A 108 -12.16 23.54 9.48
CA SER A 108 -11.38 23.26 10.68
C SER A 108 -10.88 21.81 10.69
N TRP A 109 -9.85 21.51 11.49
CA TRP A 109 -9.40 20.13 11.68
C TRP A 109 -10.51 19.19 12.15
N GLY A 110 -11.39 19.65 13.04
CA GLY A 110 -12.50 18.84 13.56
C GLY A 110 -13.51 18.45 12.48
N GLU A 111 -13.88 19.38 11.59
CA GLU A 111 -14.76 19.12 10.45
C GLU A 111 -14.11 18.14 9.45
N ALA A 112 -12.84 18.34 9.12
CA ALA A 112 -12.09 17.43 8.27
C ALA A 112 -11.99 16.02 8.91
N ALA A 113 -11.69 15.93 10.21
CA ALA A 113 -11.60 14.65 10.92
C ALA A 113 -12.94 13.91 10.96
N LEU A 114 -14.06 14.62 11.21
CA LEU A 114 -15.39 14.02 11.19
C LEU A 114 -15.74 13.52 9.81
N TRP A 115 -15.48 14.30 8.76
CA TRP A 115 -15.69 13.90 7.39
C TRP A 115 -14.84 12.66 7.02
N ASN A 116 -13.57 12.64 7.41
CA ASN A 116 -12.66 11.51 7.19
C ASN A 116 -13.17 10.24 7.84
N LEU A 117 -13.68 10.29 9.07
CA LEU A 117 -14.20 9.14 9.80
C LEU A 117 -15.54 8.62 9.26
N THR A 118 -16.31 9.46 8.59
CA THR A 118 -17.63 9.11 8.07
C THR A 118 -17.58 8.89 6.55
N GLN A 119 -17.73 9.97 5.79
CA GLN A 119 -17.76 9.92 4.32
C GLN A 119 -16.44 9.45 3.70
N GLY A 120 -15.31 9.88 4.26
CA GLY A 120 -13.99 9.47 3.81
C GLY A 120 -13.77 7.96 3.95
N GLN A 121 -14.15 7.37 5.09
CA GLN A 121 -14.07 5.91 5.27
C GLN A 121 -14.99 5.17 4.30
N ALA A 122 -16.25 5.59 4.17
CA ALA A 122 -17.19 4.98 3.24
C ALA A 122 -16.66 5.02 1.79
N GLY A 123 -16.22 6.19 1.34
CA GLY A 123 -15.66 6.39 0.01
C GLY A 123 -14.38 5.56 -0.23
N LYS A 124 -13.51 5.46 0.77
CA LYS A 124 -12.30 4.63 0.70
C LYS A 124 -12.64 3.15 0.49
N TRP A 125 -13.51 2.59 1.32
CA TRP A 125 -13.90 1.18 1.18
C TRP A 125 -14.61 0.92 -0.15
N GLN A 126 -15.51 1.81 -0.56
CA GLN A 126 -16.15 1.75 -1.87
C GLN A 126 -15.10 1.75 -3.00
N PHE A 127 -14.14 2.68 -2.97
CA PHE A 127 -13.06 2.74 -3.94
C PHE A 127 -12.25 1.44 -4.01
N PHE A 128 -11.87 0.86 -2.86
CA PHE A 128 -11.09 -0.39 -2.83
C PHE A 128 -11.87 -1.58 -3.38
N LEU A 129 -13.19 -1.63 -3.15
CA LEU A 129 -14.06 -2.69 -3.66
C LEU A 129 -14.27 -2.54 -5.18
N LEU A 130 -14.66 -1.34 -5.65
CA LEU A 130 -14.98 -1.10 -7.05
C LEU A 130 -13.77 -1.11 -7.97
N SER A 131 -12.64 -0.56 -7.51
CA SER A 131 -11.39 -0.56 -8.30
C SER A 131 -10.69 -1.92 -8.34
N GLY A 132 -11.20 -2.95 -7.66
CA GLY A 132 -10.55 -4.25 -7.56
C GLY A 132 -9.28 -4.26 -6.69
N ARG A 133 -8.90 -3.13 -6.07
CA ARG A 133 -7.68 -3.03 -5.25
C ARG A 133 -7.70 -3.93 -4.03
N ILE A 134 -8.88 -4.28 -3.51
CA ILE A 134 -9.01 -5.24 -2.41
C ILE A 134 -8.48 -6.62 -2.81
N TRP A 135 -8.81 -7.07 -4.02
CA TRP A 135 -8.34 -8.35 -4.57
C TRP A 135 -6.85 -8.31 -4.84
N GLN A 136 -6.36 -7.24 -5.45
CA GLN A 136 -4.93 -7.05 -5.71
C GLN A 136 -4.12 -7.07 -4.41
N THR A 137 -4.56 -6.35 -3.39
CA THR A 137 -3.87 -6.28 -2.10
C THR A 137 -3.88 -7.63 -1.40
N LEU A 138 -5.01 -8.35 -1.40
CA LEU A 138 -5.10 -9.70 -0.83
C LEU A 138 -4.20 -10.67 -1.59
N GLY A 139 -4.21 -10.63 -2.93
CA GLY A 139 -3.33 -11.43 -3.77
C GLY A 139 -1.84 -11.20 -3.48
N LEU A 140 -1.44 -9.93 -3.35
CA LEU A 140 -0.07 -9.55 -2.99
C LEU A 140 0.30 -10.00 -1.57
N PHE A 141 -0.63 -9.99 -0.62
CA PHE A 141 -0.40 -10.53 0.73
C PHE A 141 -0.19 -12.03 0.71
N ILE A 142 -1.00 -12.77 -0.06
CA ILE A 142 -0.83 -14.22 -0.25
C ILE A 142 0.50 -14.50 -0.97
N LEU A 143 0.83 -13.73 -2.01
CA LEU A 143 2.12 -13.83 -2.72
C LEU A 143 3.30 -13.60 -1.77
N GLY A 144 3.21 -12.59 -0.88
CA GLY A 144 4.22 -12.35 0.16
C GLY A 144 4.37 -13.53 1.11
N MET A 145 3.26 -14.16 1.52
CA MET A 145 3.28 -15.37 2.34
C MET A 145 3.92 -16.57 1.61
N LEU A 146 3.62 -16.74 0.32
CA LEU A 146 4.26 -17.76 -0.54
C LEU A 146 5.76 -17.49 -0.72
N ALA A 147 6.15 -16.25 -1.00
CA ALA A 147 7.55 -15.86 -1.11
C ALA A 147 8.33 -16.13 0.19
N GLY A 148 7.67 -15.92 1.35
CA GLY A 148 8.22 -16.30 2.65
C GLY A 148 8.39 -17.81 2.82
N ARG A 149 7.40 -18.63 2.41
CA ARG A 149 7.50 -20.10 2.44
C ARG A 149 8.61 -20.62 1.53
N TRP A 150 8.74 -20.05 0.33
CA TRP A 150 9.79 -20.42 -0.63
C TRP A 150 11.14 -19.77 -0.34
N GLN A 151 11.22 -18.96 0.73
CA GLN A 151 12.44 -18.28 1.13
C GLN A 151 13.10 -17.48 -0.02
N VAL A 152 12.29 -16.83 -0.85
CA VAL A 152 12.74 -16.14 -2.08
C VAL A 152 13.82 -15.11 -1.77
N PHE A 153 13.64 -14.34 -0.70
CA PHE A 153 14.57 -13.27 -0.29
C PHE A 153 15.68 -13.71 0.65
N VAL A 154 15.63 -14.96 1.14
CA VAL A 154 16.71 -15.51 1.95
C VAL A 154 17.89 -15.79 1.02
N ASP A 155 19.08 -15.31 1.42
CA ASP A 155 20.32 -15.43 0.64
C ASP A 155 20.20 -14.80 -0.77
N ALA A 156 19.58 -13.61 -0.84
CA ALA A 156 19.34 -12.90 -2.09
C ALA A 156 20.60 -12.65 -2.96
N PRO A 157 21.81 -12.39 -2.39
CA PRO A 157 23.02 -12.25 -3.20
C PRO A 157 23.32 -13.46 -4.08
N ASN A 158 23.13 -14.68 -3.56
CA ASN A 158 23.36 -15.93 -4.31
C ASN A 158 22.24 -16.22 -5.34
N LYS A 159 21.09 -15.57 -5.21
CA LYS A 159 19.96 -15.68 -6.15
C LYS A 159 19.94 -14.59 -7.23
N ARG A 160 21.07 -13.93 -7.50
CA ARG A 160 21.16 -12.85 -8.49
C ARG A 160 20.57 -13.21 -9.85
N ARG A 161 20.81 -14.43 -10.34
CA ARG A 161 20.25 -14.91 -11.63
C ARG A 161 18.72 -14.98 -11.63
N LEU A 162 18.12 -15.36 -10.50
CA LEU A 162 16.65 -15.38 -10.35
C LEU A 162 16.09 -13.95 -10.48
N PHE A 163 16.65 -12.99 -9.75
CA PHE A 163 16.18 -11.60 -9.78
C PHE A 163 16.43 -10.92 -11.13
N LEU A 164 17.50 -11.26 -11.85
CA LEU A 164 17.71 -10.78 -13.22
C LEU A 164 16.66 -11.32 -14.19
N ARG A 165 16.31 -12.62 -14.08
CA ARG A 165 15.23 -13.21 -14.89
C ARG A 165 13.87 -12.60 -14.56
N MET A 166 13.57 -12.44 -13.27
CA MET A 166 12.33 -11.79 -12.82
C MET A 166 12.25 -10.36 -13.35
N LEU A 167 13.33 -9.58 -13.28
CA LEU A 167 13.39 -8.22 -13.81
C LEU A 167 13.15 -8.20 -15.34
N GLY A 168 13.81 -9.08 -16.09
CA GLY A 168 13.63 -9.19 -17.54
C GLY A 168 12.20 -9.55 -17.92
N ILE A 169 11.65 -10.61 -17.32
CA ILE A 169 10.27 -11.08 -17.61
C ILE A 169 9.24 -10.02 -17.21
N SER A 170 9.33 -9.49 -15.98
CA SER A 170 8.36 -8.49 -15.51
C SER A 170 8.50 -7.15 -16.21
N GLY A 171 9.70 -6.73 -16.59
CA GLY A 171 9.93 -5.52 -17.37
C GLY A 171 9.37 -5.63 -18.79
N THR A 172 9.60 -6.74 -19.48
CA THR A 172 9.00 -6.97 -20.82
C THR A 172 7.48 -7.07 -20.74
N LEU A 173 6.95 -7.77 -19.74
CA LEU A 173 5.50 -7.86 -19.52
C LEU A 173 4.89 -6.48 -19.22
N PHE A 174 5.53 -5.65 -18.40
CA PHE A 174 5.09 -4.29 -18.15
C PHE A 174 4.99 -3.47 -19.43
N LEU A 175 6.03 -3.48 -20.27
CA LEU A 175 6.04 -2.75 -21.53
C LEU A 175 4.98 -3.27 -22.52
N ALA A 176 4.80 -4.59 -22.59
CA ALA A 176 3.78 -5.21 -23.45
C ALA A 176 2.36 -4.84 -22.99
N LEU A 177 2.07 -4.89 -21.69
CA LEU A 177 0.76 -4.49 -21.15
C LEU A 177 0.50 -3.00 -21.31
N LEU A 178 1.51 -2.15 -21.11
CA LEU A 178 1.43 -0.71 -21.35
C LEU A 178 1.10 -0.41 -22.82
N ALA A 179 1.81 -1.03 -23.76
CA ALA A 179 1.53 -0.88 -25.18
C ALA A 179 0.13 -1.38 -25.54
N ALA A 180 -0.29 -2.55 -25.04
CA ALA A 180 -1.63 -3.09 -25.26
C ALA A 180 -2.71 -2.14 -24.72
N ARG A 181 -2.54 -1.58 -23.51
CA ARG A 181 -3.48 -0.63 -22.92
C ARG A 181 -3.58 0.65 -23.75
N LEU A 182 -2.44 1.24 -24.16
CA LEU A 182 -2.43 2.45 -24.96
C LEU A 182 -3.08 2.25 -26.33
N LEU A 183 -2.82 1.11 -26.99
CA LEU A 183 -3.46 0.75 -28.25
C LEU A 183 -4.97 0.52 -28.09
N LEU A 184 -5.38 -0.17 -27.05
CA LEU A 184 -6.79 -0.49 -26.81
C LEU A 184 -7.58 0.77 -26.49
N THR A 185 -7.10 1.62 -25.60
CA THR A 185 -7.77 2.89 -25.23
C THR A 185 -7.79 3.91 -26.37
N SER A 186 -6.83 3.86 -27.32
CA SER A 186 -6.84 4.72 -28.50
C SER A 186 -7.78 4.24 -29.63
N ARG A 187 -8.20 2.95 -29.58
CA ARG A 187 -9.03 2.34 -30.62
C ARG A 187 -10.48 2.17 -30.24
N LEU A 188 -10.77 2.06 -28.95
CA LEU A 188 -12.11 1.78 -28.41
C LEU A 188 -12.60 2.94 -27.54
N ASP A 189 -13.32 3.88 -28.16
CA ASP A 189 -14.08 4.92 -27.44
C ASP A 189 -15.39 4.36 -26.87
N SER A 190 -15.30 3.27 -26.11
CA SER A 190 -16.45 2.56 -25.55
C SER A 190 -16.23 2.24 -24.06
N ALA A 191 -17.34 1.96 -23.35
CA ALA A 191 -17.27 1.49 -21.98
C ALA A 191 -16.43 0.21 -21.84
N LEU A 192 -16.43 -0.66 -22.85
CA LEU A 192 -15.57 -1.84 -22.91
C LEU A 192 -14.09 -1.48 -22.95
N GLY A 193 -13.70 -0.47 -23.75
CA GLY A 193 -12.32 0.03 -23.81
C GLY A 193 -11.86 0.57 -22.46
N THR A 194 -12.74 1.24 -21.74
CA THR A 194 -12.47 1.77 -20.39
C THR A 194 -12.24 0.62 -19.38
N ASP A 195 -13.15 -0.37 -19.33
CA ASP A 195 -13.05 -1.48 -18.37
C ASP A 195 -11.84 -2.38 -18.67
N ALA A 196 -11.62 -2.71 -19.93
CA ALA A 196 -10.43 -3.46 -20.35
C ALA A 196 -9.14 -2.69 -20.09
N GLY A 197 -9.15 -1.36 -20.28
CA GLY A 197 -8.04 -0.47 -19.92
C GLY A 197 -7.75 -0.48 -18.43
N HIS A 198 -8.77 -0.46 -17.57
CA HIS A 198 -8.61 -0.59 -16.12
C HIS A 198 -8.03 -1.95 -15.72
N LEU A 199 -8.50 -3.04 -16.31
CA LEU A 199 -7.97 -4.38 -16.05
C LEU A 199 -6.50 -4.49 -16.45
N LEU A 200 -6.13 -4.05 -17.65
CA LEU A 200 -4.74 -4.03 -18.11
C LEU A 200 -3.86 -3.17 -17.21
N HIS A 201 -4.35 -2.02 -16.75
CA HIS A 201 -3.62 -1.16 -15.81
C HIS A 201 -3.33 -1.85 -14.47
N GLN A 202 -4.23 -2.68 -13.96
CA GLN A 202 -3.97 -3.44 -12.73
C GLN A 202 -2.85 -4.48 -12.93
N TRP A 203 -2.83 -5.18 -14.06
CA TRP A 203 -1.77 -6.13 -14.39
C TRP A 203 -0.43 -5.44 -14.72
N GLU A 204 -0.49 -4.29 -15.38
CA GLU A 204 0.66 -3.41 -15.60
C GLU A 204 1.33 -3.02 -14.27
N ASN A 205 0.53 -2.58 -13.28
CA ASN A 205 1.02 -2.25 -11.93
C ASN A 205 1.66 -3.46 -11.22
N LEU A 206 1.10 -4.66 -11.39
CA LEU A 206 1.67 -5.88 -10.85
C LEU A 206 3.03 -6.21 -11.47
N ALA A 207 3.13 -6.13 -12.79
CA ALA A 207 4.37 -6.34 -13.53
C ALA A 207 5.44 -5.29 -13.15
N TYR A 208 5.05 -4.01 -13.09
CA TYR A 208 5.90 -2.92 -12.61
C TYR A 208 6.42 -3.19 -11.18
N THR A 209 5.53 -3.60 -10.27
CA THR A 209 5.90 -3.91 -8.88
C THR A 209 6.94 -5.04 -8.82
N ALA A 210 6.74 -6.11 -9.61
CA ALA A 210 7.69 -7.22 -9.66
C ALA A 210 9.05 -6.79 -10.24
N ALA A 211 9.05 -5.96 -11.28
CA ALA A 211 10.26 -5.37 -11.86
C ALA A 211 10.99 -4.48 -10.84
N PHE A 212 10.25 -3.58 -10.17
CA PHE A 212 10.79 -2.68 -9.16
C PHE A 212 11.41 -3.43 -7.97
N VAL A 213 10.71 -4.43 -7.43
CA VAL A 213 11.23 -5.28 -6.33
C VAL A 213 12.50 -6.00 -6.76
N SER A 214 12.50 -6.57 -7.98
CA SER A 214 13.68 -7.28 -8.50
C SER A 214 14.87 -6.33 -8.68
N ALA A 215 14.65 -5.16 -9.26
CA ALA A 215 15.67 -4.12 -9.42
C ALA A 215 16.20 -3.64 -8.07
N ALA A 216 15.31 -3.41 -7.08
CA ALA A 216 15.71 -3.02 -5.73
C ALA A 216 16.58 -4.08 -5.07
N VAL A 217 16.19 -5.37 -5.14
CA VAL A 217 17.01 -6.46 -4.58
C VAL A 217 18.40 -6.50 -5.24
N LEU A 218 18.46 -6.41 -6.56
CA LEU A 218 19.73 -6.41 -7.30
C LEU A 218 20.61 -5.20 -6.92
N LEU A 219 20.01 -4.02 -6.75
CA LEU A 219 20.70 -2.81 -6.37
C LEU A 219 21.26 -2.92 -4.95
N PHE A 220 20.44 -3.33 -3.98
CA PHE A 220 20.86 -3.41 -2.57
C PHE A 220 21.77 -4.58 -2.24
N THR A 221 21.83 -5.60 -3.10
CA THR A 221 22.76 -6.73 -2.97
C THR A 221 24.07 -6.50 -3.74
N HIS A 222 24.20 -5.39 -4.47
CA HIS A 222 25.42 -5.07 -5.20
C HIS A 222 26.53 -4.58 -4.25
N PRO A 223 27.75 -5.17 -4.28
CA PRO A 223 28.81 -4.87 -3.32
C PRO A 223 29.38 -3.45 -3.41
N GLY A 224 29.15 -2.71 -4.49
CA GLY A 224 29.73 -1.38 -4.77
C GLY A 224 28.86 -0.16 -4.42
N LEU A 225 27.75 -0.29 -3.66
CA LEU A 225 26.83 0.82 -3.38
C LEU A 225 26.76 1.17 -1.86
N PRO A 226 27.71 1.94 -1.33
CA PRO A 226 27.79 2.16 0.13
C PRO A 226 26.95 3.31 0.68
N LEU A 227 26.61 4.36 -0.08
CA LEU A 227 26.02 5.58 0.50
C LEU A 227 24.47 5.66 0.55
N PRO A 228 23.70 5.40 -0.52
CA PRO A 228 22.24 5.48 -0.41
C PRO A 228 21.68 4.35 0.46
N SER A 229 22.37 3.21 0.56
CA SER A 229 21.93 2.06 1.35
C SER A 229 21.82 2.36 2.86
N ARG A 230 22.71 3.16 3.43
CA ARG A 230 22.68 3.50 4.87
C ARG A 230 21.53 4.45 5.20
N LEU A 231 21.27 5.44 4.35
CA LEU A 231 20.19 6.40 4.55
C LEU A 231 18.82 5.70 4.41
N LEU A 232 18.63 4.94 3.33
CA LEU A 232 17.42 4.18 3.07
C LEU A 232 17.19 3.07 4.10
N SER A 233 18.24 2.41 4.58
CA SER A 233 18.15 1.43 5.66
C SER A 233 17.63 2.04 6.97
N SER A 234 18.04 3.29 7.29
CA SER A 234 17.55 3.99 8.48
C SER A 234 16.08 4.34 8.34
N THR A 235 15.66 4.86 7.19
CA THR A 235 14.25 5.16 6.88
C THR A 235 13.39 3.89 6.91
N GLY A 236 13.90 2.79 6.33
CA GLY A 236 13.22 1.49 6.36
C GLY A 236 13.02 0.90 7.76
N LYS A 237 13.85 1.27 8.75
CA LYS A 237 13.65 0.88 10.16
C LYS A 237 12.65 1.78 10.89
N CYS A 238 12.31 2.94 10.35
CA CYS A 238 11.36 3.92 10.88
C CYS A 238 10.13 4.09 9.97
N THR A 239 9.73 3.05 9.24
CA THR A 239 8.70 3.11 8.19
C THR A 239 7.36 3.64 8.71
N LEU A 240 6.89 3.14 9.86
CA LEU A 240 5.64 3.56 10.47
C LEU A 240 5.71 5.03 10.93
N THR A 241 6.81 5.40 11.56
CA THR A 241 7.07 6.79 11.97
C THR A 241 7.10 7.71 10.75
N CYS A 242 7.80 7.33 9.67
CA CYS A 242 7.85 8.10 8.44
C CYS A 242 6.46 8.24 7.82
N TYR A 243 5.70 7.16 7.71
CA TYR A 243 4.35 7.17 7.13
C TYR A 243 3.42 8.14 7.86
N VAL A 244 3.32 8.03 9.19
CA VAL A 244 2.43 8.90 9.97
C VAL A 244 2.93 10.35 9.97
N SER A 245 4.24 10.57 10.12
CA SER A 245 4.78 11.94 10.14
C SER A 245 4.68 12.63 8.77
N GLN A 246 4.78 11.90 7.66
CA GLN A 246 4.51 12.44 6.32
C GLN A 246 3.07 12.97 6.22
N THR A 247 2.10 12.18 6.65
CA THR A 247 0.70 12.62 6.65
C THR A 247 0.52 13.88 7.49
N LEU A 248 1.03 13.90 8.72
CA LEU A 248 0.93 15.08 9.59
C LEU A 248 1.57 16.32 8.98
N VAL A 249 2.76 16.17 8.39
CA VAL A 249 3.46 17.29 7.73
C VAL A 249 2.67 17.78 6.51
N PHE A 250 2.23 16.89 5.63
CA PHE A 250 1.56 17.30 4.40
C PHE A 250 0.15 17.81 4.64
N THR A 251 -0.61 17.25 5.59
CA THR A 251 -1.92 17.79 5.94
C THR A 251 -1.80 19.16 6.59
N PHE A 252 -0.79 19.38 7.44
CA PHE A 252 -0.50 20.70 7.98
C PHE A 252 -0.06 21.72 6.91
N LEU A 253 0.75 21.31 5.94
CA LEU A 253 1.19 22.18 4.85
C LEU A 253 0.04 22.54 3.90
N PHE A 254 -0.79 21.57 3.54
CA PHE A 254 -1.72 21.73 2.43
C PHE A 254 -3.15 22.09 2.86
N PHE A 255 -3.63 21.63 4.01
CA PHE A 255 -5.02 21.86 4.44
C PHE A 255 -5.20 23.24 5.06
N GLY A 256 -6.43 23.78 4.95
CA GLY A 256 -6.79 25.09 5.42
C GLY A 256 -6.66 25.29 6.93
N TRP A 257 -6.78 24.23 7.73
CA TRP A 257 -6.52 24.29 9.17
C TRP A 257 -5.01 24.42 9.53
N GLY A 258 -4.13 24.24 8.57
CA GLY A 258 -2.69 24.48 8.69
C GLY A 258 -2.24 25.70 7.90
N LEU A 259 -1.31 25.50 6.94
CA LEU A 259 -0.79 26.60 6.11
C LEU A 259 -1.59 26.84 4.82
N GLY A 260 -2.52 25.97 4.45
CA GLY A 260 -3.40 26.13 3.29
C GLY A 260 -2.72 26.23 1.93
N LEU A 261 -1.50 25.70 1.78
CA LEU A 261 -0.67 25.91 0.59
C LEU A 261 -1.19 25.17 -0.66
N ALA A 262 -2.17 24.26 -0.52
CA ALA A 262 -2.68 23.45 -1.64
C ALA A 262 -3.17 24.31 -2.82
N GLN A 263 -3.79 25.46 -2.56
CA GLN A 263 -4.37 26.32 -3.58
C GLN A 263 -3.32 27.07 -4.42
N GLY A 264 -2.11 27.29 -3.88
CA GLY A 264 -1.05 28.06 -4.52
C GLY A 264 0.10 27.23 -5.11
N MET A 265 0.15 25.92 -4.85
CA MET A 265 1.27 25.08 -5.22
C MET A 265 0.99 24.27 -6.49
N GLY A 266 1.78 24.51 -7.55
CA GLY A 266 1.77 23.67 -8.73
C GLY A 266 2.42 22.29 -8.51
N PRO A 267 2.26 21.35 -9.48
CA PRO A 267 2.77 19.97 -9.35
C PRO A 267 4.27 19.87 -9.06
N TRP A 268 5.08 20.75 -9.64
CA TRP A 268 6.53 20.78 -9.42
C TRP A 268 6.89 21.22 -8.00
N ALA A 269 6.19 22.21 -7.44
CA ALA A 269 6.41 22.64 -6.07
C ALA A 269 6.01 21.53 -5.08
N CYS A 270 4.91 20.81 -5.35
CA CYS A 270 4.52 19.62 -4.55
C CYS A 270 5.60 18.53 -4.61
N LEU A 271 6.15 18.26 -5.79
CA LEU A 271 7.24 17.28 -5.95
C LEU A 271 8.49 17.70 -5.16
N CYS A 272 8.90 18.97 -5.28
CA CYS A 272 10.05 19.48 -4.50
C CYS A 272 9.81 19.39 -3.00
N ALA A 273 8.60 19.74 -2.53
CA ALA A 273 8.23 19.59 -1.13
C ALA A 273 8.28 18.12 -0.67
N ALA A 274 7.78 17.18 -1.49
CA ALA A 274 7.83 15.77 -1.18
C ALA A 274 9.28 15.25 -1.05
N VAL A 275 10.15 15.61 -1.99
CA VAL A 275 11.58 15.25 -1.94
C VAL A 275 12.25 15.87 -0.71
N ALA A 276 12.00 17.14 -0.42
CA ALA A 276 12.57 17.83 0.74
C ALA A 276 12.14 17.15 2.06
N VAL A 277 10.84 16.88 2.23
CA VAL A 277 10.33 16.18 3.41
C VAL A 277 10.94 14.78 3.54
N PHE A 278 11.05 14.03 2.44
CA PHE A 278 11.68 12.71 2.45
C PHE A 278 13.15 12.77 2.89
N LEU A 279 13.93 13.71 2.36
CA LEU A 279 15.35 13.88 2.74
C LEU A 279 15.51 14.28 4.21
N LEU A 280 14.68 15.20 4.70
CA LEU A 280 14.64 15.60 6.11
C LEU A 280 14.29 14.41 7.01
N GLN A 281 13.29 13.63 6.65
CA GLN A 281 12.91 12.42 7.40
C GLN A 281 14.04 11.38 7.41
N ALA A 282 14.67 11.14 6.26
CA ALA A 282 15.77 10.20 6.16
C ALA A 282 16.97 10.61 7.04
N TRP A 283 17.29 11.90 7.05
CA TRP A 283 18.30 12.48 7.95
C TRP A 283 17.90 12.36 9.42
N ALA A 284 16.67 12.74 9.76
CA ALA A 284 16.12 12.63 11.12
C ALA A 284 16.12 11.18 11.63
N CYS A 285 15.71 10.21 10.79
CA CYS A 285 15.74 8.78 11.11
C CYS A 285 17.18 8.29 11.40
N ARG A 286 18.15 8.76 10.61
CA ARG A 286 19.56 8.42 10.83
C ARG A 286 20.07 8.96 12.17
N LEU A 287 19.78 10.24 12.48
CA LEU A 287 20.15 10.87 13.77
C LEU A 287 19.46 10.16 14.93
N TRP A 288 18.15 9.86 14.79
CA TRP A 288 17.40 9.17 15.83
C TRP A 288 17.97 7.79 16.12
N LEU A 289 18.18 6.99 15.08
CA LEU A 289 18.71 5.63 15.20
C LEU A 289 20.19 5.57 15.60
N SER A 290 20.91 6.70 15.66
CA SER A 290 22.24 6.74 16.30
C SER A 290 22.15 6.51 17.80
N ARG A 291 21.07 6.97 18.46
CA ARG A 291 20.87 6.93 19.92
C ARG A 291 19.84 5.89 20.37
N PHE A 292 18.84 5.60 19.52
CA PHE A 292 17.70 4.76 19.84
C PHE A 292 17.69 3.46 19.02
N LEU A 293 17.05 2.41 19.55
CA LEU A 293 16.99 1.10 18.90
C LEU A 293 15.93 1.04 17.78
N TYR A 294 14.85 1.77 17.94
CA TYR A 294 13.66 1.78 17.06
C TYR A 294 13.22 3.21 16.81
N GLY A 295 12.46 3.42 15.73
CA GLY A 295 11.71 4.67 15.56
C GLY A 295 10.65 4.85 16.67
N PRO A 296 10.16 6.08 16.91
CA PRO A 296 9.20 6.34 17.99
C PRO A 296 7.94 5.47 17.91
N LEU A 297 7.29 5.43 16.74
CA LEU A 297 6.06 4.63 16.56
C LEU A 297 6.36 3.13 16.45
N GLU A 298 7.50 2.73 15.93
CA GLU A 298 7.95 1.33 15.93
C GLU A 298 8.18 0.80 17.34
N TRP A 299 8.73 1.64 18.22
CA TRP A 299 8.90 1.30 19.62
C TRP A 299 7.56 1.15 20.33
N LEU A 300 6.65 2.13 20.16
CA LEU A 300 5.29 2.06 20.70
C LEU A 300 4.57 0.81 20.19
N TRP A 301 4.65 0.55 18.90
CA TRP A 301 4.10 -0.64 18.25
C TRP A 301 4.62 -1.95 18.85
N ARG A 302 5.94 -2.05 19.06
CA ARG A 302 6.54 -3.24 19.68
C ARG A 302 6.12 -3.41 21.12
N THR A 303 6.12 -2.34 21.89
CA THR A 303 5.70 -2.33 23.30
C THR A 303 4.24 -2.78 23.42
N ALA A 304 3.33 -2.23 22.64
CA ALA A 304 1.93 -2.62 22.57
C ALA A 304 1.75 -4.08 22.10
N THR A 305 2.50 -4.51 21.09
CA THR A 305 2.44 -5.90 20.57
C THR A 305 2.88 -6.93 21.62
N MET A 306 3.90 -6.61 22.39
CA MET A 306 4.47 -7.52 23.39
C MET A 306 3.81 -7.39 24.77
N CYS A 307 2.92 -6.39 24.95
CA CYS A 307 2.34 -6.02 26.25
C CYS A 307 3.42 -5.85 27.33
N ARG A 308 4.62 -5.41 26.94
CA ARG A 308 5.80 -5.24 27.80
C ARG A 308 6.68 -4.13 27.26
N MET A 309 7.10 -3.21 28.14
CA MET A 309 8.04 -2.16 27.80
C MET A 309 9.32 -2.74 27.17
N GLN A 310 9.64 -2.25 25.97
CA GLN A 310 10.84 -2.64 25.25
C GLN A 310 11.98 -1.63 25.52
N PRO A 311 13.25 -2.06 25.50
CA PRO A 311 14.36 -1.14 25.65
C PRO A 311 14.32 -0.09 24.54
N PHE A 312 14.40 1.19 24.90
CA PHE A 312 14.25 2.30 23.98
C PHE A 312 15.62 2.81 23.47
N ARG A 313 16.56 2.98 24.41
CA ARG A 313 17.91 3.48 24.12
C ARG A 313 18.87 2.33 23.81
N LYS A 314 19.84 2.62 22.94
CA LYS A 314 21.01 1.76 22.80
C LYS A 314 21.84 1.85 24.09
N ARG A 315 22.31 0.70 24.57
CA ARG A 315 23.37 0.70 25.59
C ARG A 315 24.61 1.26 24.89
N MET A 316 25.14 2.38 25.37
CA MET A 316 26.46 2.82 24.93
C MET A 316 27.47 1.80 25.46
N PRO A 317 28.49 1.45 24.65
CA PRO A 317 29.59 0.60 25.09
C PRO A 317 30.37 1.26 26.21
#